data_7b15bd09aa0b7766b2807495093b06ee
#
_entry.id   7b15bd09aa0b7766b2807495093b06ee
#
_cell.length_a   1.000
_cell.length_b   1.000
_cell.length_c   1.000
_cell.angle_alpha   90.00
_cell.angle_beta   90.00
_cell.angle_gamma   90.00
#
_symmetry.space_group_name_H-M   'P 1'
#
loop_
_entity.id
_entity.type
_entity.pdbx_description
1 polymer ?
#
loop_
_entity_poly.entity_id
_entity_poly.type
_entity_poly.pdbx_seq_one_letter_code
_entity_poly.pdbx_strand_id
1 'polypeptide(L)'
;PARYTDQLKSAGLTVFHVVPSLSAALKAVECGVDGLIVEGGEGGGFKNPQDVASMVLLPLVRSKVDVPIIAAGGFLDGGTMAAAFALGAEAVQMGTRMVSAAESPVHANWKNAIVNAAETDTVFLNRAHSPALRAIRTEKTSRLEFSTDNVMGEFGTATDLYFGGDMEASIALTGQVAGRIDAVRPVAEVIAEVRKEFFEVVDTLARQYLSLIHI
;
A
#
# COMPACT_ATOMS: atom_id res chain seq x y z
N PRO A 1 11.56 14.41 -3.67
CA PRO A 1 10.88 15.55 -3.02
C PRO A 1 11.47 16.90 -3.39
N ALA A 2 12.79 17.08 -3.42
CA ALA A 2 13.48 18.37 -3.62
C ALA A 2 12.97 19.24 -4.79
N ARG A 3 12.41 18.63 -5.84
CA ARG A 3 11.99 19.37 -7.05
C ARG A 3 10.73 20.22 -6.83
N TYR A 4 9.82 19.81 -5.97
CA TYR A 4 8.48 20.41 -5.89
C TYR A 4 8.06 20.82 -4.48
N THR A 5 8.72 20.33 -3.41
CA THR A 5 8.28 20.56 -2.03
C THR A 5 8.20 22.05 -1.71
N ASP A 6 9.25 22.82 -2.00
CA ASP A 6 9.27 24.26 -1.73
C ASP A 6 8.18 25.01 -2.50
N GLN A 7 7.95 24.66 -3.77
CA GLN A 7 6.92 25.26 -4.60
C GLN A 7 5.51 24.97 -4.04
N LEU A 8 5.25 23.73 -3.65
CA LEU A 8 3.96 23.33 -3.09
C LEU A 8 3.71 24.00 -1.74
N LYS A 9 4.71 24.04 -0.87
CA LYS A 9 4.60 24.70 0.44
C LYS A 9 4.44 26.21 0.32
N SER A 10 5.12 26.85 -0.61
CA SER A 10 4.95 28.28 -0.90
C SER A 10 3.54 28.61 -1.41
N ALA A 11 2.85 27.64 -2.01
CA ALA A 11 1.44 27.74 -2.39
C ALA A 11 0.48 27.44 -1.22
N GLY A 12 0.97 27.23 0.00
CA GLY A 12 0.14 26.94 1.20
C GLY A 12 -0.36 25.50 1.27
N LEU A 13 0.23 24.57 0.51
CA LEU A 13 -0.20 23.17 0.49
C LEU A 13 0.55 22.35 1.55
N THR A 14 -0.17 21.44 2.19
CA THR A 14 0.42 20.39 3.05
C THR A 14 0.97 19.27 2.17
N VAL A 15 2.24 18.90 2.37
CA VAL A 15 2.96 17.95 1.52
C VAL A 15 3.30 16.68 2.28
N PHE A 16 2.66 15.56 1.91
CA PHE A 16 3.06 14.22 2.30
C PHE A 16 3.82 13.54 1.14
N HIS A 17 4.90 12.83 1.47
CA HIS A 17 5.72 12.14 0.47
C HIS A 17 5.77 10.65 0.74
N VAL A 18 5.52 9.85 -0.33
CA VAL A 18 5.61 8.37 -0.25
C VAL A 18 7.07 7.94 -0.26
N VAL A 19 7.45 7.11 0.71
CA VAL A 19 8.83 6.65 0.89
C VAL A 19 8.90 5.14 1.07
N PRO A 20 9.73 4.44 0.27
CA PRO A 20 9.89 2.98 0.33
C PRO A 20 11.13 2.54 1.13
N SER A 21 11.86 3.46 1.75
CA SER A 21 13.10 3.18 2.49
C SER A 21 13.42 4.27 3.51
N LEU A 22 14.26 3.94 4.49
CA LEU A 22 14.74 4.93 5.47
C LEU A 22 15.50 6.08 4.81
N SER A 23 16.36 5.80 3.85
CA SER A 23 17.13 6.85 3.14
C SER A 23 16.21 7.83 2.39
N ALA A 24 15.14 7.32 1.76
CA ALA A 24 14.14 8.14 1.11
C ALA A 24 13.35 8.98 2.13
N ALA A 25 13.02 8.42 3.31
CA ALA A 25 12.34 9.12 4.39
C ALA A 25 13.17 10.31 4.91
N LEU A 26 14.44 10.08 5.24
CA LEU A 26 15.34 11.12 5.72
C LEU A 26 15.49 12.24 4.69
N LYS A 27 15.71 11.89 3.41
CA LYS A 27 15.78 12.86 2.33
C LYS A 27 14.49 13.67 2.14
N ALA A 28 13.32 13.04 2.33
CA ALA A 28 12.05 13.76 2.23
C ALA A 28 11.90 14.79 3.37
N VAL A 29 12.24 14.40 4.60
CA VAL A 29 12.22 15.30 5.77
C VAL A 29 13.19 16.46 5.58
N GLU A 30 14.43 16.22 5.10
CA GLU A 30 15.40 17.26 4.76
C GLU A 30 14.86 18.25 3.72
N CYS A 31 13.99 17.81 2.82
CA CYS A 31 13.32 18.67 1.84
C CYS A 31 12.10 19.43 2.43
N GLY A 32 11.82 19.29 3.72
CA GLY A 32 10.78 20.05 4.41
C GLY A 32 9.34 19.57 4.16
N VAL A 33 9.12 18.30 3.86
CA VAL A 33 7.75 17.74 3.78
C VAL A 33 7.07 17.80 5.15
N ASP A 34 5.73 17.90 5.17
CA ASP A 34 4.94 17.99 6.41
C ASP A 34 4.68 16.61 7.03
N GLY A 35 4.80 15.55 6.25
CA GLY A 35 4.65 14.18 6.71
C GLY A 35 5.09 13.15 5.68
N LEU A 36 5.11 11.89 6.09
CA LEU A 36 5.53 10.77 5.28
C LEU A 36 4.39 9.76 5.10
N ILE A 37 4.35 9.14 3.91
CA ILE A 37 3.61 7.91 3.68
C ILE A 37 4.66 6.81 3.55
N VAL A 38 4.83 6.00 4.61
CA VAL A 38 5.82 4.93 4.65
C VAL A 38 5.20 3.68 4.05
N GLU A 39 5.68 3.29 2.88
CA GLU A 39 5.09 2.21 2.10
C GLU A 39 5.99 0.97 2.06
N GLY A 40 5.52 -0.12 2.66
CA GLY A 40 6.20 -1.42 2.62
C GLY A 40 6.09 -2.13 1.28
N GLY A 41 6.89 -3.19 1.12
CA GLY A 41 6.94 -4.03 -0.08
C GLY A 41 5.65 -4.77 -0.41
N GLU A 42 4.70 -4.88 0.54
CA GLU A 42 3.38 -5.50 0.35
C GLU A 42 2.44 -4.67 -0.52
N GLY A 43 2.70 -3.37 -0.65
CA GLY A 43 1.89 -2.47 -1.48
C GLY A 43 1.95 -2.81 -2.96
N GLY A 44 0.86 -2.58 -3.68
CA GLY A 44 0.80 -2.65 -5.15
C GLY A 44 1.46 -1.44 -5.80
N GLY A 45 1.77 -1.55 -7.08
CA GLY A 45 2.31 -0.44 -7.85
C GLY A 45 3.83 -0.40 -7.93
N PHE A 46 4.34 0.80 -8.09
CA PHE A 46 5.78 1.05 -8.22
C PHE A 46 6.48 0.83 -6.88
N LYS A 47 7.55 0.03 -6.90
CA LYS A 47 8.30 -0.38 -5.71
C LYS A 47 9.79 -0.11 -5.84
N ASN A 48 10.44 -0.03 -4.67
CA ASN A 48 11.90 -0.16 -4.61
C ASN A 48 12.26 -1.62 -4.95
N PRO A 49 13.22 -1.88 -5.85
CA PRO A 49 13.71 -3.24 -6.12
C PRO A 49 14.22 -3.96 -4.85
N GLN A 50 14.75 -3.20 -3.89
CA GLN A 50 15.13 -3.68 -2.56
C GLN A 50 13.94 -3.44 -1.60
N ASP A 51 12.91 -4.27 -1.72
CA ASP A 51 11.71 -4.13 -0.93
C ASP A 51 11.93 -4.49 0.55
N VAL A 52 11.25 -3.74 1.42
CA VAL A 52 11.24 -3.95 2.87
C VAL A 52 9.80 -4.06 3.33
N ALA A 53 9.50 -5.07 4.14
CA ALA A 53 8.16 -5.25 4.71
C ALA A 53 7.76 -4.09 5.64
N SER A 54 6.47 -3.75 5.66
CA SER A 54 5.91 -2.68 6.50
C SER A 54 6.26 -2.86 7.98
N MET A 55 6.23 -4.10 8.47
CA MET A 55 6.56 -4.46 9.85
C MET A 55 7.99 -4.07 10.25
N VAL A 56 8.92 -3.99 9.31
CA VAL A 56 10.32 -3.60 9.53
C VAL A 56 10.52 -2.11 9.23
N LEU A 57 9.98 -1.64 8.10
CA LEU A 57 10.23 -0.28 7.62
C LEU A 57 9.58 0.78 8.51
N LEU A 58 8.33 0.55 8.92
CA LEU A 58 7.54 1.53 9.66
C LEU A 58 8.19 1.92 11.00
N PRO A 59 8.50 0.98 11.93
CA PRO A 59 9.15 1.33 13.19
C PRO A 59 10.58 1.85 13.01
N LEU A 60 11.30 1.38 11.97
CA LEU A 60 12.62 1.90 11.64
C LEU A 60 12.57 3.37 11.25
N VAL A 61 11.65 3.77 10.37
CA VAL A 61 11.46 5.17 9.99
C VAL A 61 11.01 5.99 11.19
N ARG A 62 10.00 5.52 11.95
CA ARG A 62 9.49 6.22 13.15
C ARG A 62 10.59 6.52 14.17
N SER A 63 11.55 5.62 14.33
CA SER A 63 12.67 5.82 15.26
C SER A 63 13.66 6.92 14.82
N LYS A 64 13.53 7.48 13.64
CA LYS A 64 14.49 8.42 13.03
C LYS A 64 13.87 9.74 12.58
N VAL A 65 12.56 9.88 12.60
CA VAL A 65 11.85 11.10 12.17
C VAL A 65 10.75 11.46 13.15
N ASP A 66 10.46 12.77 13.27
CA ASP A 66 9.40 13.30 14.16
C ASP A 66 8.17 13.83 13.40
N VAL A 67 8.16 13.75 12.07
CA VAL A 67 6.99 14.13 11.27
C VAL A 67 5.90 13.07 11.32
N PRO A 68 4.61 13.45 11.12
CA PRO A 68 3.52 12.51 11.03
C PRO A 68 3.76 11.41 9.98
N ILE A 69 3.37 10.18 10.31
CA ILE A 69 3.53 9.02 9.44
C ILE A 69 2.16 8.41 9.13
N ILE A 70 1.90 8.22 7.83
CA ILE A 70 0.82 7.39 7.30
C ILE A 70 1.44 6.06 6.88
N ALA A 71 0.94 4.94 7.39
CA ALA A 71 1.39 3.61 6.98
C ALA A 71 0.69 3.17 5.69
N ALA A 72 1.45 2.65 4.74
CA ALA A 72 0.95 2.10 3.47
C ALA A 72 1.60 0.76 3.13
N GLY A 73 0.91 -0.06 2.34
CA GLY A 73 1.36 -1.42 2.03
C GLY A 73 1.01 -2.41 3.13
N GLY A 74 0.10 -3.36 2.85
CA GLY A 74 -0.29 -4.38 3.80
C GLY A 74 -1.48 -4.03 4.71
N PHE A 75 -2.08 -2.84 4.59
CA PHE A 75 -3.18 -2.37 5.45
C PHE A 75 -4.53 -2.42 4.73
N LEU A 76 -5.55 -3.03 5.36
CA LEU A 76 -6.89 -3.19 4.78
C LEU A 76 -8.04 -3.26 5.79
N ASP A 77 -7.77 -3.52 7.06
CA ASP A 77 -8.77 -3.73 8.13
C ASP A 77 -8.35 -3.08 9.45
N GLY A 78 -9.21 -3.16 10.45
CA GLY A 78 -8.97 -2.58 11.76
C GLY A 78 -7.81 -3.23 12.51
N GLY A 79 -7.57 -4.52 12.31
CA GLY A 79 -6.44 -5.24 12.88
C GLY A 79 -5.11 -4.73 12.36
N THR A 80 -4.98 -4.59 11.05
CA THR A 80 -3.77 -4.04 10.43
C THR A 80 -3.60 -2.55 10.75
N MET A 81 -4.69 -1.78 10.86
CA MET A 81 -4.63 -0.38 11.32
C MET A 81 -4.11 -0.28 12.76
N ALA A 82 -4.57 -1.15 13.68
CA ALA A 82 -4.08 -1.17 15.06
C ALA A 82 -2.59 -1.53 15.13
N ALA A 83 -2.15 -2.48 14.31
CA ALA A 83 -0.74 -2.82 14.18
C ALA A 83 0.10 -1.63 13.67
N ALA A 84 -0.38 -0.90 12.64
CA ALA A 84 0.29 0.30 12.14
C ALA A 84 0.48 1.36 13.23
N PHE A 85 -0.55 1.60 14.05
CA PHE A 85 -0.50 2.58 15.14
C PHE A 85 0.45 2.14 16.25
N ALA A 86 0.47 0.85 16.59
CA ALA A 86 1.45 0.29 17.53
C ALA A 86 2.90 0.43 17.03
N LEU A 87 3.11 0.45 15.71
CA LEU A 87 4.41 0.66 15.07
C LEU A 87 4.75 2.15 14.85
N GLY A 88 3.88 3.08 15.28
CA GLY A 88 4.15 4.50 15.28
C GLY A 88 3.58 5.31 14.12
N ALA A 89 2.64 4.75 13.35
CA ALA A 89 1.84 5.52 12.40
C ALA A 89 0.68 6.24 13.08
N GLU A 90 0.16 7.28 12.46
CA GLU A 90 -1.00 8.07 12.90
C GLU A 90 -2.20 7.90 11.96
N ALA A 91 -1.99 7.27 10.81
CA ALA A 91 -3.02 6.92 9.84
C ALA A 91 -2.58 5.74 8.97
N VAL A 92 -3.51 5.19 8.18
CA VAL A 92 -3.24 4.17 7.17
C VAL A 92 -3.74 4.60 5.79
N GLN A 93 -3.02 4.22 4.74
CA GLN A 93 -3.41 4.37 3.35
C GLN A 93 -3.70 2.99 2.76
N MET A 94 -4.88 2.84 2.20
CA MET A 94 -5.35 1.61 1.56
C MET A 94 -5.47 1.81 0.05
N GLY A 95 -4.67 1.08 -0.76
CA GLY A 95 -4.74 1.10 -2.22
C GLY A 95 -5.67 0.00 -2.75
N THR A 96 -5.21 -1.25 -2.70
CA THR A 96 -5.90 -2.40 -3.29
C THR A 96 -7.33 -2.59 -2.75
N ARG A 97 -7.57 -2.33 -1.45
CA ARG A 97 -8.92 -2.35 -0.88
C ARG A 97 -9.84 -1.33 -1.54
N MET A 98 -9.34 -0.15 -1.89
CA MET A 98 -10.12 0.89 -2.57
C MET A 98 -10.27 0.61 -4.07
N VAL A 99 -9.29 -0.02 -4.72
CA VAL A 99 -9.44 -0.53 -6.10
C VAL A 99 -10.59 -1.52 -6.19
N SER A 100 -10.76 -2.39 -5.20
CA SER A 100 -11.85 -3.37 -5.15
C SER A 100 -13.19 -2.82 -4.63
N ALA A 101 -13.28 -1.53 -4.30
CA ALA A 101 -14.53 -0.94 -3.81
C ALA A 101 -15.59 -0.82 -4.92
N ALA A 102 -16.88 -0.77 -4.52
CA ALA A 102 -17.99 -0.69 -5.46
C ALA A 102 -17.91 0.57 -6.34
N GLU A 103 -17.54 1.72 -5.74
CA GLU A 103 -17.43 3.02 -6.40
C GLU A 103 -16.16 3.18 -7.24
N SER A 104 -15.19 2.28 -7.10
CA SER A 104 -13.98 2.33 -7.94
C SER A 104 -14.35 2.22 -9.41
N PRO A 105 -13.82 3.10 -10.29
CA PRO A 105 -14.17 3.10 -11.70
C PRO A 105 -13.52 1.96 -12.52
N VAL A 106 -12.63 1.17 -11.89
CA VAL A 106 -11.97 0.06 -12.61
C VAL A 106 -12.98 -1.02 -12.99
N HIS A 107 -12.70 -1.70 -14.10
CA HIS A 107 -13.57 -2.75 -14.62
C HIS A 107 -13.77 -3.89 -13.61
N ALA A 108 -14.94 -4.52 -13.66
CA ALA A 108 -15.30 -5.61 -12.76
C ALA A 108 -14.33 -6.80 -12.79
N ASN A 109 -13.68 -7.06 -13.93
CA ASN A 109 -12.70 -8.15 -14.06
C ASN A 109 -11.51 -7.95 -13.09
N TRP A 110 -11.01 -6.72 -12.91
CA TRP A 110 -9.94 -6.47 -11.94
C TRP A 110 -10.42 -6.61 -10.50
N LYS A 111 -11.62 -6.09 -10.18
CA LYS A 111 -12.23 -6.29 -8.84
C LYS A 111 -12.40 -7.77 -8.53
N ASN A 112 -12.90 -8.54 -9.49
CA ASN A 112 -13.06 -9.99 -9.36
C ASN A 112 -11.72 -10.72 -9.20
N ALA A 113 -10.68 -10.30 -9.94
CA ALA A 113 -9.36 -10.87 -9.78
C ALA A 113 -8.82 -10.63 -8.35
N ILE A 114 -9.06 -9.45 -7.76
CA ILE A 114 -8.68 -9.15 -6.37
C ILE A 114 -9.46 -10.05 -5.39
N VAL A 115 -10.78 -10.13 -5.53
CA VAL A 115 -11.65 -10.88 -4.60
C VAL A 115 -11.42 -12.40 -4.64
N ASN A 116 -10.97 -12.91 -5.78
CA ASN A 116 -10.67 -14.34 -5.95
C ASN A 116 -9.18 -14.69 -5.73
N ALA A 117 -8.34 -13.71 -5.38
CA ALA A 117 -6.93 -13.93 -5.19
C ALA A 117 -6.61 -14.69 -3.91
N ALA A 118 -5.69 -15.64 -3.97
CA ALA A 118 -5.00 -16.17 -2.79
C ALA A 118 -3.88 -15.21 -2.32
N GLU A 119 -3.33 -15.45 -1.15
CA GLU A 119 -2.25 -14.64 -0.56
C GLU A 119 -0.95 -14.67 -1.38
N THR A 120 -0.81 -15.66 -2.28
CA THR A 120 0.33 -15.85 -3.17
C THR A 120 0.09 -15.33 -4.58
N ASP A 121 -1.10 -14.80 -4.89
CA ASP A 121 -1.48 -14.39 -6.24
C ASP A 121 -1.06 -12.97 -6.62
N THR A 122 -0.01 -12.46 -6.00
CA THR A 122 0.71 -11.27 -6.50
C THR A 122 2.12 -11.61 -6.90
N VAL A 123 2.62 -10.91 -7.91
CA VAL A 123 3.98 -11.05 -8.43
C VAL A 123 4.79 -9.79 -8.18
N PHE A 124 6.10 -9.95 -8.06
CA PHE A 124 7.02 -8.83 -7.94
C PHE A 124 7.94 -8.80 -9.15
N LEU A 125 7.68 -7.86 -10.05
CA LEU A 125 8.30 -7.73 -11.35
C LEU A 125 9.45 -6.73 -11.35
N ASN A 126 10.27 -6.77 -12.39
CA ASN A 126 11.31 -5.77 -12.67
C ASN A 126 12.38 -5.65 -11.57
N ARG A 127 12.68 -6.73 -10.84
CA ARG A 127 13.62 -6.72 -9.70
C ARG A 127 15.04 -6.27 -10.04
N ALA A 128 15.48 -6.50 -11.29
CA ALA A 128 16.80 -6.10 -11.77
C ALA A 128 16.89 -4.61 -12.14
N HIS A 129 15.76 -3.89 -12.16
CA HIS A 129 15.64 -2.51 -12.60
C HIS A 129 14.86 -1.65 -11.59
N SER A 130 14.86 -0.34 -11.80
CA SER A 130 14.08 0.60 -11.00
C SER A 130 13.15 1.43 -11.90
N PRO A 131 11.85 1.53 -11.55
CA PRO A 131 11.20 0.92 -10.40
C PRO A 131 10.90 -0.58 -10.60
N ALA A 132 10.82 -1.34 -9.50
CA ALA A 132 10.16 -2.63 -9.48
C ALA A 132 8.63 -2.44 -9.43
N LEU A 133 7.86 -3.52 -9.59
CA LEU A 133 6.40 -3.46 -9.64
C LEU A 133 5.80 -4.61 -8.83
N ARG A 134 4.71 -4.35 -8.09
CA ARG A 134 3.87 -5.42 -7.56
C ARG A 134 2.50 -5.38 -8.22
N ALA A 135 2.08 -6.52 -8.75
CA ALA A 135 0.85 -6.66 -9.52
C ALA A 135 0.13 -7.97 -9.18
N ILE A 136 -1.15 -8.08 -9.55
CA ILE A 136 -1.85 -9.36 -9.48
C ILE A 136 -1.30 -10.33 -10.54
N ARG A 137 -1.33 -11.61 -10.22
CA ARG A 137 -0.91 -12.68 -11.11
C ARG A 137 -1.92 -12.84 -12.25
N THR A 138 -1.44 -12.68 -13.48
CA THR A 138 -2.14 -12.98 -14.73
C THR A 138 -1.23 -13.84 -15.61
N GLU A 139 -1.67 -14.23 -16.78
CA GLU A 139 -0.80 -14.94 -17.72
C GLU A 139 0.39 -14.08 -18.14
N LYS A 140 0.13 -12.80 -18.45
CA LYS A 140 1.18 -11.82 -18.77
C LYS A 140 2.18 -11.64 -17.63
N THR A 141 1.71 -11.34 -16.43
CA THR A 141 2.61 -11.06 -15.30
C THR A 141 3.39 -12.30 -14.86
N SER A 142 2.84 -13.50 -14.99
CA SER A 142 3.54 -14.76 -14.73
C SER A 142 4.69 -14.99 -15.70
N ARG A 143 4.55 -14.62 -16.98
CA ARG A 143 5.64 -14.66 -17.96
C ARG A 143 6.75 -13.66 -17.64
N LEU A 144 6.39 -12.51 -17.08
CA LEU A 144 7.32 -11.43 -16.77
C LEU A 144 8.02 -11.60 -15.40
N GLU A 145 7.53 -12.47 -14.52
CA GLU A 145 7.99 -12.59 -13.12
C GLU A 145 9.50 -12.90 -13.03
N PHE A 146 10.01 -13.72 -13.92
CA PHE A 146 11.41 -14.13 -13.93
C PHE A 146 12.25 -13.45 -15.03
N SER A 147 11.67 -12.45 -15.72
CA SER A 147 12.42 -11.70 -16.74
C SER A 147 13.54 -10.88 -16.09
N THR A 148 14.70 -10.89 -16.72
CA THR A 148 15.83 -10.01 -16.40
C THR A 148 15.79 -8.70 -17.18
N ASP A 149 14.91 -8.59 -18.18
CA ASP A 149 14.73 -7.39 -18.98
C ASP A 149 13.86 -6.37 -18.25
N ASN A 150 13.99 -5.10 -18.65
CA ASN A 150 13.16 -4.05 -18.11
C ASN A 150 11.72 -4.16 -18.64
N VAL A 151 10.79 -4.50 -17.75
CA VAL A 151 9.37 -4.74 -18.11
C VAL A 151 8.53 -3.47 -18.20
N MET A 152 9.12 -2.28 -18.07
CA MET A 152 8.36 -1.01 -18.12
C MET A 152 7.67 -0.81 -19.48
N GLY A 153 8.19 -1.38 -20.56
CA GLY A 153 7.54 -1.38 -21.89
C GLY A 153 6.28 -2.24 -21.98
N GLU A 154 6.08 -3.15 -21.02
CA GLU A 154 4.97 -4.11 -21.01
C GLU A 154 3.66 -3.54 -20.43
N PHE A 155 3.64 -2.28 -19.99
CA PHE A 155 2.41 -1.64 -19.50
C PHE A 155 1.31 -1.59 -20.56
N GLY A 156 1.66 -1.61 -21.86
CA GLY A 156 0.69 -1.67 -22.95
C GLY A 156 -0.39 -0.58 -22.84
N THR A 157 -1.66 -0.98 -23.04
CA THR A 157 -2.80 -0.05 -23.02
C THR A 157 -3.50 -0.09 -21.65
N ALA A 158 -3.12 0.83 -20.76
CA ALA A 158 -3.68 0.90 -19.40
C ALA A 158 -5.22 1.13 -19.42
N THR A 159 -5.76 1.90 -20.37
CA THR A 159 -7.20 2.13 -20.50
C THR A 159 -7.99 0.86 -20.78
N ASP A 160 -7.43 -0.06 -21.58
CA ASP A 160 -8.08 -1.32 -21.90
C ASP A 160 -8.15 -2.23 -20.66
N LEU A 161 -7.13 -2.20 -19.79
CA LEU A 161 -7.18 -2.85 -18.49
C LEU A 161 -8.20 -2.18 -17.55
N TYR A 162 -8.05 -0.86 -17.32
CA TYR A 162 -8.82 -0.13 -16.31
C TYR A 162 -10.31 -0.10 -16.59
N PHE A 163 -10.68 0.12 -17.84
CA PHE A 163 -12.07 0.36 -18.25
C PHE A 163 -12.60 -0.68 -19.24
N GLY A 164 -11.74 -1.30 -20.03
CA GLY A 164 -12.10 -2.37 -20.96
C GLY A 164 -12.14 -3.76 -20.30
N GLY A 165 -11.47 -3.94 -19.18
CA GLY A 165 -11.46 -5.19 -18.44
C GLY A 165 -10.55 -6.28 -19.02
N ASP A 166 -9.69 -5.94 -19.98
CA ASP A 166 -8.68 -6.85 -20.50
C ASP A 166 -7.49 -6.92 -19.52
N MET A 167 -7.47 -7.97 -18.71
CA MET A 167 -6.45 -8.16 -17.68
C MET A 167 -5.04 -8.43 -18.26
N GLU A 168 -4.94 -8.74 -19.55
CA GLU A 168 -3.69 -8.99 -20.25
C GLU A 168 -3.19 -7.76 -21.05
N ALA A 169 -4.03 -6.72 -21.21
CA ALA A 169 -3.66 -5.50 -21.94
C ALA A 169 -2.56 -4.70 -21.23
N SER A 170 -2.48 -4.78 -19.90
CA SER A 170 -1.52 -4.04 -19.09
C SER A 170 -1.10 -4.83 -17.85
N ILE A 171 -0.43 -4.16 -16.89
CA ILE A 171 -0.01 -4.72 -15.61
C ILE A 171 -0.95 -4.20 -14.51
N ALA A 172 -1.80 -5.06 -13.97
CA ALA A 172 -2.78 -4.72 -12.94
C ALA A 172 -2.12 -4.58 -11.56
N LEU A 173 -1.69 -3.35 -11.24
CA LEU A 173 -0.93 -3.03 -10.03
C LEU A 173 -1.76 -3.29 -8.76
N THR A 174 -1.41 -4.34 -8.02
CA THR A 174 -2.20 -4.87 -6.91
C THR A 174 -1.28 -5.33 -5.77
N GLY A 175 -1.58 -4.95 -4.54
CA GLY A 175 -0.83 -5.33 -3.34
C GLY A 175 -1.21 -6.70 -2.79
N GLN A 176 -0.37 -7.24 -1.92
CA GLN A 176 -0.55 -8.58 -1.32
C GLN A 176 -1.83 -8.73 -0.50
N VAL A 177 -2.41 -7.63 -0.01
CA VAL A 177 -3.71 -7.66 0.69
C VAL A 177 -4.86 -8.19 -0.17
N ALA A 178 -4.69 -8.33 -1.50
CA ALA A 178 -5.67 -8.96 -2.37
C ALA A 178 -6.13 -10.31 -1.81
N GLY A 179 -5.21 -11.16 -1.34
CA GLY A 179 -5.53 -12.46 -0.75
C GLY A 179 -6.36 -12.44 0.55
N ARG A 180 -6.72 -11.24 1.04
CA ARG A 180 -7.57 -11.05 2.23
C ARG A 180 -8.86 -10.28 1.92
N ILE A 181 -9.10 -9.91 0.67
CA ILE A 181 -10.28 -9.17 0.24
C ILE A 181 -11.28 -10.15 -0.35
N ASP A 182 -12.37 -10.39 0.34
CA ASP A 182 -13.37 -11.42 0.04
C ASP A 182 -14.60 -10.92 -0.74
N ALA A 183 -14.79 -9.59 -0.81
CA ALA A 183 -15.95 -9.01 -1.47
C ALA A 183 -15.71 -7.59 -1.98
N VAL A 184 -16.42 -7.25 -3.06
CA VAL A 184 -16.62 -5.87 -3.51
C VAL A 184 -17.64 -5.22 -2.57
N ARG A 185 -17.25 -4.16 -1.86
CA ARG A 185 -18.10 -3.44 -0.90
C ARG A 185 -18.07 -1.93 -1.15
N PRO A 186 -19.12 -1.20 -0.76
CA PRO A 186 -19.10 0.27 -0.77
C PRO A 186 -17.98 0.83 0.12
N VAL A 187 -17.36 1.94 -0.31
CA VAL A 187 -16.29 2.61 0.46
C VAL A 187 -16.75 2.97 1.86
N ALA A 188 -17.98 3.44 2.01
CA ALA A 188 -18.54 3.82 3.31
C ALA A 188 -18.59 2.63 4.29
N GLU A 189 -18.95 1.44 3.81
CA GLU A 189 -18.97 0.21 4.60
C GLU A 189 -17.55 -0.22 4.99
N VAL A 190 -16.62 -0.20 4.03
CA VAL A 190 -15.20 -0.52 4.27
C VAL A 190 -14.62 0.37 5.38
N ILE A 191 -14.83 1.69 5.29
CA ILE A 191 -14.31 2.63 6.29
C ILE A 191 -14.97 2.43 7.66
N ALA A 192 -16.29 2.20 7.69
CA ALA A 192 -17.02 1.96 8.94
C ALA A 192 -16.55 0.67 9.63
N GLU A 193 -16.34 -0.41 8.85
CA GLU A 193 -15.84 -1.69 9.34
C GLU A 193 -14.42 -1.58 9.88
N VAL A 194 -13.48 -1.00 9.11
CA VAL A 194 -12.10 -0.77 9.55
C VAL A 194 -12.04 0.01 10.87
N ARG A 195 -12.86 1.07 10.98
CA ARG A 195 -12.92 1.86 12.21
C ARG A 195 -13.47 1.06 13.39
N LYS A 196 -14.54 0.29 13.19
CA LYS A 196 -15.16 -0.54 14.22
C LYS A 196 -14.17 -1.59 14.71
N GLU A 197 -13.60 -2.36 13.81
CA GLU A 197 -12.61 -3.41 14.12
C GLU A 197 -11.37 -2.84 14.83
N PHE A 198 -10.89 -1.67 14.44
CA PHE A 198 -9.78 -1.01 15.10
C PHE A 198 -10.03 -0.84 16.61
N PHE A 199 -11.19 -0.29 16.99
CA PHE A 199 -11.53 -0.11 18.40
C PHE A 199 -11.75 -1.44 19.13
N GLU A 200 -12.31 -2.44 18.46
CA GLU A 200 -12.49 -3.80 19.01
C GLU A 200 -11.13 -4.46 19.31
N VAL A 201 -10.16 -4.32 18.42
CA VAL A 201 -8.79 -4.83 18.63
C VAL A 201 -8.12 -4.12 19.80
N VAL A 202 -8.17 -2.78 19.84
CA VAL A 202 -7.57 -1.98 20.92
C VAL A 202 -8.18 -2.35 22.27
N ASP A 203 -9.49 -2.46 22.38
CA ASP A 203 -10.19 -2.86 23.59
C ASP A 203 -9.83 -4.29 24.01
N THR A 204 -9.76 -5.22 23.07
CA THR A 204 -9.35 -6.62 23.34
C THR A 204 -7.94 -6.70 23.90
N LEU A 205 -6.99 -5.99 23.27
CA LEU A 205 -5.59 -5.93 23.74
C LEU A 205 -5.51 -5.30 25.13
N ALA A 206 -6.24 -4.21 25.36
CA ALA A 206 -6.29 -3.56 26.67
C ALA A 206 -6.80 -4.51 27.76
N ARG A 207 -7.93 -5.17 27.53
CA ARG A 207 -8.48 -6.14 28.50
C ARG A 207 -7.54 -7.32 28.74
N GLN A 208 -6.91 -7.86 27.71
CA GLN A 208 -6.09 -9.05 27.81
C GLN A 208 -4.75 -8.78 28.50
N TYR A 209 -4.13 -7.65 28.23
CA TYR A 209 -2.76 -7.38 28.68
C TYR A 209 -2.65 -6.36 29.81
N LEU A 210 -3.53 -5.32 29.86
CA LEU A 210 -3.46 -4.35 30.95
C LEU A 210 -4.05 -4.88 32.27
N SER A 211 -5.02 -5.80 32.22
CA SER A 211 -5.55 -6.44 33.43
C SER A 211 -4.53 -7.30 34.18
N LEU A 212 -3.45 -7.72 33.50
CA LEU A 212 -2.36 -8.52 34.10
C LEU A 212 -1.31 -7.67 34.84
N ILE A 213 -1.34 -6.34 34.66
CA ILE A 213 -0.36 -5.41 35.27
C ILE A 213 -0.74 -5.05 36.73
N HIS A 214 -1.92 -5.41 37.20
CA HIS A 214 -2.42 -5.13 38.54
C HIS A 214 -2.35 -6.34 39.51
N ILE A 215 -1.46 -7.31 39.21
CA ILE A 215 -1.16 -8.43 40.14
C ILE A 215 0.15 -8.15 40.86
#